data_b802be048576867cff0f7b5098f8d89e
#
_entry.id   b802be048576867cff0f7b5098f8d89e
#
_cell.length_a   1.000
_cell.length_b   1.000
_cell.length_c   1.000
_cell.angle_alpha   90.00
_cell.angle_beta   90.00
_cell.angle_gamma   90.00
#
_symmetry.space_group_name_H-M   'P 1'
#
loop_
_entity.id
_entity.type
_entity.pdbx_description
1 polymer ?
#
loop_
_entity_poly.entity_id
_entity_poly.type
_entity_poly.pdbx_seq_one_letter_code
_entity_poly.pdbx_strand_id
1 'polypeptide(L)'
;MSALICGSLAYDTIMVFPDQFKEHILPDKVHILNVAFLVPEMRREFGGVAGNISYNLRLLGEDPYPMATVGDDFGPYRNHLEALGISQRHVKHMEGEFTPQAFITTDIDDNQITAFHP
;
A
#
# COMPACT_ATOMS: atom_id res chain seq x y z
N MET A 1 21.67 14.56 -7.81
CA MET A 1 21.95 13.21 -8.35
C MET A 1 20.62 12.54 -8.72
N SER A 2 20.58 11.83 -9.82
CA SER A 2 19.39 11.08 -10.26
C SER A 2 19.55 9.61 -9.95
N ALA A 3 18.46 8.96 -9.52
CA ALA A 3 18.45 7.52 -9.24
C ALA A 3 17.20 6.89 -9.82
N LEU A 4 17.36 5.78 -10.53
CA LEU A 4 16.24 4.96 -11.01
C LEU A 4 15.88 3.94 -9.92
N ILE A 5 14.64 3.97 -9.46
CA ILE A 5 14.17 3.14 -8.37
C ILE A 5 13.16 2.13 -8.93
N CYS A 6 13.58 0.88 -9.05
CA CYS A 6 12.71 -0.20 -9.54
C CYS A 6 11.99 -0.87 -8.38
N GLY A 7 10.70 -0.92 -8.43
CA GLY A 7 9.88 -1.53 -7.39
C GLY A 7 8.42 -1.10 -7.53
N SER A 8 7.62 -1.42 -6.55
CA SER A 8 6.19 -1.09 -6.59
C SER A 8 5.89 0.34 -6.16
N LEU A 9 4.84 0.88 -6.75
CA LEU A 9 4.05 1.99 -6.24
C LEU A 9 2.71 1.37 -5.84
N ALA A 10 2.34 1.45 -4.59
CA ALA A 10 1.20 0.72 -4.06
C ALA A 10 0.41 1.56 -3.06
N TYR A 11 -0.87 1.25 -2.95
CA TYR A 11 -1.69 1.78 -1.85
C TYR A 11 -1.66 0.79 -0.69
N ASP A 12 -1.47 1.30 0.53
CA ASP A 12 -1.65 0.54 1.76
C ASP A 12 -2.94 1.00 2.42
N THR A 13 -3.94 0.14 2.42
CA THR A 13 -5.21 0.39 3.13
C THR A 13 -5.11 -0.28 4.49
N ILE A 14 -5.08 0.51 5.54
CA ILE A 14 -4.87 0.06 6.91
C ILE A 14 -6.18 0.22 7.68
N MET A 15 -6.66 -0.90 8.22
CA MET A 15 -7.90 -0.99 8.97
C MET A 15 -7.58 -1.42 10.39
N VAL A 16 -8.17 -0.73 11.37
CA VAL A 16 -7.92 -1.01 12.78
C VAL A 16 -9.11 -1.74 13.38
N PHE A 17 -8.86 -2.97 13.83
CA PHE A 17 -9.82 -3.76 14.57
C PHE A 17 -9.58 -3.54 16.07
N PRO A 18 -10.57 -2.99 16.81
CA PRO A 18 -10.35 -2.57 18.20
C PRO A 18 -10.48 -3.70 19.22
N ASP A 19 -10.04 -4.89 18.87
CA ASP A 19 -10.06 -6.08 19.72
C ASP A 19 -8.93 -7.02 19.32
N GLN A 20 -8.92 -8.23 19.81
CA GLN A 20 -7.92 -9.24 19.52
C GLN A 20 -8.46 -10.25 18.50
N PHE A 21 -7.70 -10.56 17.47
CA PHE A 21 -8.10 -11.56 16.48
C PHE A 21 -8.40 -12.92 17.14
N LYS A 22 -7.58 -13.31 18.13
CA LYS A 22 -7.71 -14.60 18.80
C LYS A 22 -9.08 -14.80 19.47
N GLU A 23 -9.78 -13.74 19.83
CA GLU A 23 -11.10 -13.80 20.43
C GLU A 23 -12.22 -14.06 19.41
N HIS A 24 -11.91 -13.92 18.10
CA HIS A 24 -12.86 -14.00 17.00
C HIS A 24 -12.56 -15.14 16.03
N ILE A 25 -11.39 -15.77 16.14
CA ILE A 25 -10.97 -16.90 15.32
C ILE A 25 -10.89 -18.14 16.21
N LEU A 26 -11.72 -19.14 15.90
CA LEU A 26 -11.74 -20.39 16.66
C LEU A 26 -10.62 -21.30 16.15
N PRO A 27 -9.59 -21.63 16.98
CA PRO A 27 -8.42 -22.37 16.50
C PRO A 27 -8.75 -23.76 15.97
N ASP A 28 -9.74 -24.43 16.54
CA ASP A 28 -10.18 -25.76 16.13
C ASP A 28 -11.13 -25.74 14.92
N LYS A 29 -11.48 -24.56 14.41
CA LYS A 29 -12.38 -24.35 13.27
C LYS A 29 -11.70 -23.64 12.11
N VAL A 30 -10.37 -23.51 12.08
CA VAL A 30 -9.67 -22.76 11.03
C VAL A 30 -9.82 -23.39 9.64
N HIS A 31 -10.19 -24.66 9.55
CA HIS A 31 -10.49 -25.32 8.27
C HIS A 31 -11.83 -24.89 7.65
N ILE A 32 -12.70 -24.23 8.45
CA ILE A 32 -13.99 -23.68 8.01
C ILE A 32 -14.05 -22.24 8.52
N LEU A 33 -13.15 -21.41 8.01
CA LEU A 33 -13.00 -20.05 8.52
C LEU A 33 -13.96 -19.10 7.78
N ASN A 34 -14.85 -18.48 8.55
CA ASN A 34 -15.72 -17.41 8.07
C ASN A 34 -15.77 -16.35 9.17
N VAL A 35 -14.93 -15.34 9.06
CA VAL A 35 -14.77 -14.30 10.07
C VAL A 35 -15.03 -12.94 9.47
N ALA A 36 -15.79 -12.11 10.16
CA ALA A 36 -16.04 -10.71 9.80
C ALA A 36 -15.56 -9.81 10.94
N PHE A 37 -14.80 -8.80 10.61
CA PHE A 37 -14.34 -7.81 11.57
C PHE A 37 -14.97 -6.46 11.27
N LEU A 38 -15.53 -5.81 12.29
CA LEU A 38 -15.93 -4.42 12.18
C LEU A 38 -14.71 -3.55 12.48
N VAL A 39 -14.29 -2.77 11.50
CA VAL A 39 -13.13 -1.89 11.60
C VAL A 39 -13.59 -0.43 11.50
N PRO A 40 -13.73 0.26 12.64
CA PRO A 40 -14.25 1.64 12.66
C PRO A 40 -13.26 2.67 12.13
N GLU A 41 -11.98 2.31 12.03
CA GLU A 41 -10.93 3.19 11.51
C GLU A 41 -10.29 2.58 10.27
N MET A 42 -10.18 3.39 9.24
CA MET A 42 -9.52 3.01 8.00
C MET A 42 -8.76 4.21 7.46
N ARG A 43 -7.54 3.99 7.00
CA ARG A 43 -6.76 4.99 6.29
C ARG A 43 -6.07 4.37 5.10
N ARG A 44 -5.78 5.19 4.11
CA ARG A 44 -5.01 4.78 2.93
C ARG A 44 -3.72 5.58 2.91
N GLU A 45 -2.60 4.87 2.78
CA GLU A 45 -1.27 5.45 2.69
C GLU A 45 -0.66 5.17 1.32
N PHE A 46 0.22 6.07 0.88
CA PHE A 46 1.02 5.85 -0.32
C PHE A 46 2.23 5.02 0.05
N GLY A 47 2.35 3.84 -0.55
CA GLY A 47 3.37 2.87 -0.20
C GLY A 47 4.02 2.24 -1.42
N GLY A 48 4.53 1.03 -1.22
CA GLY A 48 5.35 0.32 -2.18
C GLY A 48 6.82 0.67 -2.03
N VAL A 49 7.70 -0.27 -2.36
CA VAL A 49 9.14 -0.10 -2.16
C VAL A 49 9.68 1.10 -2.94
N ALA A 50 9.33 1.22 -4.23
CA ALA A 50 9.80 2.34 -5.04
C ALA A 50 9.21 3.65 -4.57
N GLY A 51 7.96 3.66 -4.13
CA GLY A 51 7.32 4.85 -3.60
C GLY A 51 7.99 5.37 -2.33
N ASN A 52 8.26 4.47 -1.39
CA ASN A 52 8.88 4.84 -0.12
C ASN A 52 10.32 5.33 -0.31
N ILE A 53 11.10 4.64 -1.13
CA ILE A 53 12.48 5.06 -1.41
C ILE A 53 12.49 6.40 -2.14
N SER A 54 11.64 6.59 -3.15
CA SER A 54 11.56 7.84 -3.90
C SER A 54 11.15 9.01 -3.01
N TYR A 55 10.20 8.80 -2.12
CA TYR A 55 9.78 9.82 -1.16
C TYR A 55 10.96 10.27 -0.29
N ASN A 56 11.68 9.32 0.29
CA ASN A 56 12.81 9.62 1.17
C ASN A 56 13.97 10.30 0.42
N LEU A 57 14.27 9.85 -0.80
CA LEU A 57 15.29 10.51 -1.62
C LEU A 57 14.90 11.94 -1.94
N ARG A 58 13.64 12.19 -2.25
CA ARG A 58 13.17 13.55 -2.55
C ARG A 58 13.29 14.46 -1.32
N LEU A 59 12.99 13.96 -0.13
CA LEU A 59 13.18 14.70 1.10
C LEU A 59 14.65 15.08 1.34
N LEU A 60 15.57 14.24 0.87
CA LEU A 60 17.01 14.49 0.97
C LEU A 60 17.53 15.40 -0.16
N GLY A 61 16.66 15.90 -1.03
CA GLY A 61 17.03 16.81 -2.11
C GLY A 61 17.54 16.12 -3.38
N GLU A 62 17.37 14.81 -3.49
CA GLU A 62 17.77 14.05 -4.68
C GLU A 62 16.64 13.94 -5.71
N ASP A 63 16.94 13.45 -6.91
CA ASP A 63 15.99 13.27 -8.00
C ASP A 63 15.68 11.77 -8.21
N PRO A 64 14.68 11.22 -7.55
CA PRO A 64 14.29 9.83 -7.78
C PRO A 64 13.43 9.69 -9.04
N TYR A 65 13.63 8.59 -9.75
CA TYR A 65 12.84 8.18 -10.91
C TYR A 65 12.25 6.80 -10.63
N PRO A 66 11.05 6.72 -10.03
CA PRO A 66 10.43 5.42 -9.81
C PRO A 66 10.08 4.76 -11.15
N MET A 67 10.37 3.48 -11.26
CA MET A 67 9.99 2.64 -12.38
C MET A 67 9.05 1.55 -11.88
N ALA A 68 7.81 1.63 -12.31
CA ALA A 68 6.75 0.76 -11.83
C ALA A 68 5.60 0.69 -12.83
N THR A 69 4.74 -0.31 -12.67
CA THR A 69 3.45 -0.35 -13.35
C THR A 69 2.34 -0.02 -12.37
N VAL A 70 1.34 0.69 -12.86
CA VAL A 70 0.19 1.13 -12.07
C VAL A 70 -1.09 0.90 -12.87
N GLY A 71 -2.24 0.98 -12.23
CA GLY A 71 -3.52 0.76 -12.87
C GLY A 71 -4.34 2.03 -13.04
N ASP A 72 -5.63 1.82 -13.34
CA ASP A 72 -6.57 2.91 -13.65
C ASP A 72 -6.88 3.79 -12.43
N ASP A 73 -6.63 3.31 -11.22
CA ASP A 73 -6.90 3.98 -9.96
C ASP A 73 -5.70 4.75 -9.39
N PHE A 74 -4.70 5.04 -10.23
CA PHE A 74 -3.46 5.68 -9.80
C PHE A 74 -3.59 7.20 -9.56
N GLY A 75 -4.69 7.83 -9.92
CA GLY A 75 -4.87 9.29 -9.85
C GLY A 75 -4.42 9.95 -8.56
N PRO A 76 -4.89 9.50 -7.38
CA PRO A 76 -4.45 10.09 -6.11
C PRO A 76 -2.95 9.98 -5.87
N TYR A 77 -2.35 8.86 -6.22
CA TYR A 77 -0.90 8.66 -6.09
C TYR A 77 -0.12 9.55 -7.06
N ARG A 78 -0.61 9.68 -8.29
CA ARG A 78 -0.05 10.59 -9.30
C ARG A 78 0.03 12.01 -8.76
N ASN A 79 -1.07 12.49 -8.18
CA ASN A 79 -1.12 13.83 -7.61
C ASN A 79 -0.14 14.00 -6.45
N HIS A 80 0.05 12.97 -5.63
CA HIS A 80 1.02 12.96 -4.54
C HIS A 80 2.45 13.09 -5.08
N LEU A 81 2.81 12.33 -6.10
CA LEU A 81 4.14 12.41 -6.74
C LEU A 81 4.36 13.78 -7.39
N GLU A 82 3.36 14.32 -8.07
CA GLU A 82 3.44 15.65 -8.68
C GLU A 82 3.67 16.73 -7.63
N ALA A 83 2.98 16.67 -6.49
CA ALA A 83 3.15 17.63 -5.41
C ALA A 83 4.56 17.59 -4.82
N LEU A 84 5.22 16.44 -4.84
CA LEU A 84 6.60 16.25 -4.39
C LEU A 84 7.64 16.59 -5.46
N GLY A 85 7.22 16.82 -6.69
CA GLY A 85 8.13 17.03 -7.82
C GLY A 85 8.87 15.77 -8.23
N ILE A 86 8.30 14.59 -7.98
CA ILE A 86 8.89 13.30 -8.38
C ILE A 86 8.46 12.97 -9.80
N SER A 87 9.43 12.68 -10.67
CA SER A 87 9.18 12.33 -12.06
C SER A 87 8.41 11.02 -12.19
N GLN A 88 7.42 11.01 -13.08
CA GLN A 88 6.64 9.83 -13.41
C GLN A 88 7.00 9.27 -14.80
N ARG A 89 8.16 9.68 -15.33
CA ARG A 89 8.62 9.33 -16.66
C ARG A 89 8.67 7.83 -16.91
N HIS A 90 8.99 7.05 -15.88
CA HIS A 90 9.15 5.61 -15.96
C HIS A 90 8.00 4.84 -15.27
N VAL A 91 6.91 5.53 -14.97
CA VAL A 91 5.69 4.90 -14.44
C VAL A 91 4.77 4.57 -15.61
N LYS A 92 4.47 3.29 -15.79
CA LYS A 92 3.65 2.81 -16.88
C LYS A 92 2.24 2.48 -16.40
N HIS A 93 1.24 3.11 -17.02
CA HIS A 93 -0.16 2.80 -16.78
C HIS A 93 -0.56 1.53 -17.56
N MET A 94 -1.10 0.56 -16.84
CA MET A 94 -1.66 -0.67 -17.39
C MET A 94 -3.16 -0.55 -17.39
N GLU A 95 -3.75 -0.35 -18.58
CA GLU A 95 -5.18 -0.18 -18.73
C GLU A 95 -5.95 -1.43 -18.28
N GLY A 96 -7.04 -1.23 -17.55
CA GLY A 96 -7.88 -2.32 -17.05
C GLY A 96 -7.35 -3.00 -15.79
N GLU A 97 -6.23 -2.55 -15.25
CA GLU A 97 -5.64 -3.12 -14.05
C GLU A 97 -5.84 -2.21 -12.83
N PHE A 98 -5.70 -2.79 -11.65
CA PHE A 98 -5.58 -2.01 -10.42
C PHE A 98 -4.12 -1.68 -10.14
N THR A 99 -3.87 -0.52 -9.55
CA THR A 99 -2.58 -0.25 -8.92
C THR A 99 -2.33 -1.26 -7.81
N PRO A 100 -1.10 -1.73 -7.60
CA PRO A 100 -0.80 -2.65 -6.50
C PRO A 100 -1.35 -2.15 -5.18
N GLN A 101 -1.89 -3.06 -4.38
CA GLN A 101 -2.57 -2.72 -3.12
C GLN A 101 -2.26 -3.74 -2.05
N ALA A 102 -2.13 -3.25 -0.82
CA ALA A 102 -2.12 -4.08 0.38
C ALA A 102 -3.32 -3.68 1.25
N PHE A 103 -4.07 -4.68 1.66
CA PHE A 103 -5.18 -4.50 2.60
C PHE A 103 -4.75 -5.09 3.94
N ILE A 104 -4.52 -4.24 4.91
CA ILE A 104 -3.90 -4.59 6.18
C ILE A 104 -4.90 -4.35 7.30
N THR A 105 -5.28 -5.41 8.00
CA THR A 105 -6.08 -5.30 9.21
C THR A 105 -5.19 -5.57 10.42
N THR A 106 -5.15 -4.64 11.36
CA THR A 106 -4.38 -4.75 12.59
C THR A 106 -5.32 -4.90 13.78
N ASP A 107 -4.87 -5.64 14.79
CA ASP A 107 -5.59 -5.73 16.08
C ASP A 107 -4.87 -4.94 17.19
N ILE A 108 -5.39 -4.99 18.42
CA ILE A 108 -4.82 -4.24 19.54
C ILE A 108 -3.46 -4.76 20.01
N ASP A 109 -3.07 -5.97 19.59
CA ASP A 109 -1.77 -6.58 19.94
C ASP A 109 -0.78 -6.45 18.78
N ASP A 110 -1.04 -5.58 17.81
CA ASP A 110 -0.23 -5.37 16.60
C ASP A 110 -0.10 -6.62 15.71
N ASN A 111 -1.01 -7.57 15.82
CA ASN A 111 -1.12 -8.65 14.85
C ASN A 111 -1.71 -8.10 13.55
N GLN A 112 -1.33 -8.69 12.44
CA GLN A 112 -1.78 -8.23 11.13
C GLN A 112 -2.31 -9.39 10.29
N ILE A 113 -3.41 -9.13 9.61
CA ILE A 113 -3.91 -9.98 8.53
C ILE A 113 -3.83 -9.14 7.27
N THR A 114 -3.02 -9.57 6.31
CA THR A 114 -2.72 -8.79 5.11
C THR A 114 -3.09 -9.56 3.86
N ALA A 115 -3.76 -8.89 2.93
CA ALA A 115 -4.00 -9.38 1.59
C ALA A 115 -3.30 -8.45 0.59
N PHE A 116 -2.52 -9.01 -0.33
CA PHE A 116 -1.82 -8.26 -1.37
C PHE A 116 -2.44 -8.51 -2.73
N HIS A 117 -2.58 -7.44 -3.50
CA HIS A 117 -2.83 -7.50 -4.93
C HIS A 117 -1.65 -6.79 -5.62
N PRO A 118 -0.74 -7.54 -6.28
CA PRO A 118 0.44 -6.95 -6.93
C PRO A 118 0.11 -6.28 -8.26
#